data_0a5d41980b56f0ee1a406017227c0949
#
_entry.id   0a5d41980b56f0ee1a406017227c0949
#
_cell.length_a   1.000
_cell.length_b   1.000
_cell.length_c   1.000
_cell.angle_alpha   90.00
_cell.angle_beta   90.00
_cell.angle_gamma   90.00
#
_symmetry.space_group_name_H-M   'P 1'
#
loop_
_entity.id
_entity.type
_entity.pdbx_description
1 polymer ?
#
loop_
_entity_poly.entity_id
_entity_poly.type
_entity_poly.pdbx_seq_one_letter_code
_entity_poly.pdbx_strand_id
1 'polypeptide(L)'
;RTYSTSIDMWSCGCILAEMITGKPLFPGTNDEEQLKLIFEIMGTPNESTWSGVSSLPKYNPNFSQKLPRDLRTILQPHTKEPLDDNLINLLHGLLQLNPDMRLSAKQALHHPWFAEYYQHP
;
A
#
# COMPACT_ATOMS: atom_id res chain seq x y z
N ARG A 1 -1.82 1.50 -20.56
CA ARG A 1 -0.55 1.96 -20.12
C ARG A 1 -0.27 1.55 -18.68
N THR A 2 0.87 0.90 -18.49
CA THR A 2 1.21 0.30 -17.18
C THR A 2 1.32 1.33 -16.06
N TYR A 3 1.81 2.52 -16.37
CA TYR A 3 1.99 3.57 -15.39
C TYR A 3 0.67 3.96 -14.70
N SER A 4 -0.37 4.29 -15.48
CA SER A 4 -1.63 4.69 -14.86
C SER A 4 -2.33 3.51 -14.21
N THR A 5 -2.20 2.30 -14.76
CA THR A 5 -2.76 1.10 -14.14
C THR A 5 -2.15 0.87 -12.75
N SER A 6 -0.85 1.09 -12.60
CA SER A 6 -0.18 0.91 -11.31
C SER A 6 -0.66 1.93 -10.27
N ILE A 7 -0.91 3.17 -10.70
CA ILE A 7 -1.48 4.19 -9.82
C ILE A 7 -2.87 3.78 -9.36
N ASP A 8 -3.67 3.22 -10.28
CA ASP A 8 -5.00 2.75 -9.95
C ASP A 8 -4.96 1.63 -8.90
N MET A 9 -3.96 0.74 -8.98
CA MET A 9 -3.82 -0.34 -8.02
C MET A 9 -3.44 0.18 -6.64
N TRP A 10 -2.61 1.21 -6.57
CA TRP A 10 -2.33 1.89 -5.31
C TRP A 10 -3.62 2.46 -4.71
N SER A 11 -4.42 3.10 -5.54
CA SER A 11 -5.70 3.67 -5.10
C SER A 11 -6.63 2.59 -4.58
N CYS A 12 -6.66 1.42 -5.24
CA CYS A 12 -7.45 0.28 -4.77
C CYS A 12 -7.03 -0.14 -3.37
N GLY A 13 -5.73 -0.18 -3.11
CA GLY A 13 -5.22 -0.52 -1.79
C GLY A 13 -5.67 0.47 -0.73
N CYS A 14 -5.60 1.75 -1.05
CA CYS A 14 -6.03 2.79 -0.11
C CYS A 14 -7.53 2.69 0.18
N ILE A 15 -8.33 2.45 -0.84
CA ILE A 15 -9.78 2.30 -0.68
C ILE A 15 -10.10 1.07 0.16
N LEU A 16 -9.43 -0.05 -0.10
CA LEU A 16 -9.65 -1.28 0.66
C LEU A 16 -9.32 -1.07 2.13
N ALA A 17 -8.21 -0.40 2.43
CA ALA A 17 -7.85 -0.11 3.82
C ALA A 17 -8.90 0.76 4.49
N GLU A 18 -9.41 1.76 3.78
CA GLU A 18 -10.45 2.64 4.32
C GLU A 18 -11.75 1.88 4.57
N MET A 19 -12.09 0.94 3.70
CA MET A 19 -13.28 0.10 3.89
C MET A 19 -13.16 -0.76 5.16
N ILE A 20 -11.96 -1.20 5.47
CA ILE A 20 -11.72 -2.02 6.66
C ILE A 20 -11.87 -1.21 7.94
N THR A 21 -11.32 -0.01 7.98
CA THR A 21 -11.23 0.78 9.21
C THR A 21 -12.27 1.89 9.31
N GLY A 22 -12.87 2.27 8.19
CA GLY A 22 -13.77 3.43 8.14
C GLY A 22 -13.05 4.76 8.10
N LYS A 23 -11.74 4.77 7.97
CA LYS A 23 -10.92 5.99 7.95
C LYS A 23 -9.89 5.94 6.85
N PRO A 24 -9.55 7.10 6.24
CA PRO A 24 -8.47 7.12 5.28
C PRO A 24 -7.16 6.67 5.92
N LEU A 25 -6.40 5.85 5.21
CA LEU A 25 -5.11 5.39 5.72
C LEU A 25 -4.08 6.53 5.72
N PHE A 26 -4.14 7.40 4.71
CA PHE A 26 -3.20 8.52 4.55
C PHE A 26 -3.98 9.83 4.41
N PRO A 27 -4.44 10.43 5.53
CA PRO A 27 -5.30 11.61 5.47
C PRO A 27 -4.51 12.92 5.33
N GLY A 28 -3.70 13.04 4.30
CA GLY A 28 -2.93 14.25 4.05
C GLY A 28 -3.76 15.33 3.37
N THR A 29 -3.48 16.59 3.67
CA THR A 29 -4.20 17.72 3.11
C THR A 29 -3.46 18.40 1.96
N ASN A 30 -2.19 18.05 1.77
CA ASN A 30 -1.41 18.52 0.63
C ASN A 30 -0.37 17.44 0.28
N ASP A 31 0.33 17.63 -0.84
CA ASP A 31 1.26 16.61 -1.34
C ASP A 31 2.39 16.32 -0.37
N GLU A 32 2.92 17.34 0.27
CA GLU A 32 4.04 17.17 1.21
C GLU A 32 3.61 16.39 2.44
N GLU A 33 2.47 16.74 3.01
CA GLU A 33 1.93 16.02 4.16
C GLU A 33 1.57 14.59 3.79
N GLN A 34 1.01 14.39 2.60
CA GLN A 34 0.63 13.09 2.12
C GLN A 34 1.84 12.15 2.03
N LEU A 35 2.93 12.63 1.45
CA LEU A 35 4.16 11.83 1.37
C LEU A 35 4.69 11.47 2.75
N LYS A 36 4.65 12.43 3.68
CA LYS A 36 5.12 12.19 5.03
C LYS A 36 4.31 11.09 5.71
N LEU A 37 2.99 11.12 5.56
CA LEU A 37 2.11 10.12 6.14
C LEU A 37 2.35 8.75 5.52
N ILE A 38 2.54 8.71 4.21
CA ILE A 38 2.81 7.44 3.51
C ILE A 38 4.12 6.83 4.03
N PHE A 39 5.17 7.62 4.15
CA PHE A 39 6.47 7.11 4.61
C PHE A 39 6.45 6.72 6.08
N GLU A 40 5.60 7.34 6.89
CA GLU A 40 5.45 6.96 8.30
C GLU A 40 4.97 5.53 8.45
N ILE A 41 4.13 5.07 7.53
CA ILE A 41 3.53 3.74 7.57
C ILE A 41 4.31 2.76 6.71
N MET A 42 4.58 3.15 5.45
CA MET A 42 5.17 2.24 4.47
C MET A 42 6.69 2.19 4.53
N GLY A 43 7.31 3.12 5.26
CA GLY A 43 8.76 3.25 5.30
C GLY A 43 9.24 4.19 4.21
N THR A 44 10.34 4.89 4.49
CA THR A 44 10.94 5.80 3.51
C THR A 44 11.69 4.98 2.46
N PRO A 45 11.39 5.18 1.16
CA PRO A 45 12.10 4.42 0.13
C PRO A 45 13.56 4.85 0.02
N ASN A 46 14.41 3.89 -0.29
CA ASN A 46 15.84 4.14 -0.52
C ASN A 46 16.33 3.16 -1.56
N GLU A 47 17.60 3.28 -1.95
CA GLU A 47 18.15 2.42 -3.01
C GLU A 47 18.14 0.95 -2.65
N SER A 48 18.14 0.60 -1.35
CA SER A 48 18.07 -0.80 -0.93
C SER A 48 16.68 -1.40 -1.16
N THR A 49 15.63 -0.60 -0.97
CA THR A 49 14.25 -1.08 -1.08
C THR A 49 13.64 -0.79 -2.46
N TRP A 50 14.19 0.17 -3.18
CA TRP A 50 13.66 0.58 -4.49
C TRP A 50 14.83 1.10 -5.33
N SER A 51 15.46 0.21 -6.08
CA SER A 51 16.59 0.57 -6.94
C SER A 51 16.15 1.65 -7.94
N GLY A 52 16.93 2.72 -8.02
CA GLY A 52 16.66 3.83 -8.91
C GLY A 52 15.80 4.93 -8.34
N VAL A 53 15.31 4.79 -7.10
CA VAL A 53 14.41 5.78 -6.50
C VAL A 53 15.07 7.15 -6.41
N SER A 54 16.37 7.21 -6.15
CA SER A 54 17.08 8.49 -5.99
C SER A 54 17.16 9.28 -7.29
N SER A 55 16.87 8.64 -8.42
CA SER A 55 16.84 9.31 -9.73
C SER A 55 15.51 9.93 -10.06
N LEU A 56 14.47 9.67 -9.25
CA LEU A 56 13.15 10.20 -9.53
C LEU A 56 13.09 11.71 -9.27
N PRO A 57 12.32 12.46 -10.09
CA PRO A 57 12.30 13.92 -10.00
C PRO A 57 11.93 14.48 -8.64
N LYS A 58 11.07 13.79 -7.90
CA LYS A 58 10.59 14.28 -6.60
C LYS A 58 11.33 13.68 -5.42
N TYR A 59 12.33 12.86 -5.68
CA TYR A 59 13.10 12.27 -4.60
C TYR A 59 13.88 13.38 -3.85
N ASN A 60 13.85 13.29 -2.52
CA ASN A 60 14.55 14.23 -1.67
C ASN A 60 15.46 13.43 -0.73
N PRO A 61 16.79 13.57 -0.85
CA PRO A 61 17.70 12.81 0.01
C PRO A 61 17.58 13.20 1.49
N ASN A 62 16.88 14.29 1.78
CA ASN A 62 16.67 14.74 3.15
C ASN A 62 15.39 14.23 3.78
N PHE A 63 14.66 13.35 3.10
CA PHE A 63 13.50 12.70 3.71
C PHE A 63 13.93 12.03 5.01
N SER A 64 13.10 12.20 6.06
CA SER A 64 13.32 11.49 7.31
C SER A 64 13.20 9.99 7.07
N GLN A 65 14.23 9.23 7.47
CA GLN A 65 14.25 7.79 7.21
C GLN A 65 13.40 7.06 8.25
N LYS A 66 12.35 6.40 7.77
CA LYS A 66 11.41 5.64 8.59
C LYS A 66 11.42 4.19 8.16
N LEU A 67 11.34 3.29 9.10
CA LEU A 67 11.17 1.86 8.79
C LEU A 67 9.69 1.58 8.54
N PRO A 68 9.38 0.60 7.67
CA PRO A 68 7.99 0.24 7.44
C PRO A 68 7.36 -0.32 8.71
N ARG A 69 6.08 0.02 8.92
CA ARG A 69 5.31 -0.48 10.04
C ARG A 69 4.46 -1.65 9.59
N ASP A 70 4.08 -2.49 10.54
CA ASP A 70 3.22 -3.64 10.27
C ASP A 70 1.79 -3.16 10.04
N LEU A 71 1.24 -3.45 8.86
CA LEU A 71 -0.11 -3.02 8.51
C LEU A 71 -1.15 -3.57 9.46
N ARG A 72 -1.02 -4.82 9.90
CA ARG A 72 -1.97 -5.40 10.84
C ARG A 72 -2.01 -4.58 12.13
N THR A 73 -0.86 -4.20 12.64
CA THR A 73 -0.77 -3.41 13.87
C THR A 73 -1.47 -2.06 13.72
N ILE A 74 -1.41 -1.48 12.53
CA ILE A 74 -2.03 -0.18 12.27
C ILE A 74 -3.54 -0.32 12.10
N LEU A 75 -4.00 -1.35 11.41
CA LEU A 75 -5.41 -1.48 11.04
C LEU A 75 -6.26 -2.19 12.09
N GLN A 76 -5.69 -3.19 12.78
CA GLN A 76 -6.45 -4.02 13.71
C GLN A 76 -7.17 -3.24 14.82
N PRO A 77 -6.58 -2.18 15.41
CA PRO A 77 -7.28 -1.43 16.46
C PRO A 77 -8.57 -0.77 16.02
N HIS A 78 -8.76 -0.62 14.70
CA HIS A 78 -9.94 0.05 14.15
C HIS A 78 -11.02 -0.93 13.70
N THR A 79 -10.84 -2.22 13.95
CA THR A 79 -11.82 -3.25 13.57
C THR A 79 -12.10 -4.14 14.77
N LYS A 80 -13.26 -4.78 14.77
CA LYS A 80 -13.65 -5.69 15.84
C LYS A 80 -13.20 -7.12 15.57
N GLU A 81 -13.22 -7.52 14.31
CA GLU A 81 -12.87 -8.88 13.93
C GLU A 81 -11.37 -9.00 13.63
N PRO A 82 -10.77 -10.14 13.94
CA PRO A 82 -9.38 -10.36 13.55
C PRO A 82 -9.23 -10.24 12.04
N LEU A 83 -8.20 -9.52 11.59
CA LEU A 83 -7.95 -9.36 10.17
C LEU A 83 -7.32 -10.62 9.60
N ASP A 84 -7.84 -11.06 8.48
CA ASP A 84 -7.38 -12.25 7.78
C ASP A 84 -5.97 -12.02 7.23
N ASP A 85 -5.11 -13.04 7.36
CA ASP A 85 -3.73 -12.94 6.86
C ASP A 85 -3.67 -12.67 5.37
N ASN A 86 -4.59 -13.28 4.60
CA ASN A 86 -4.62 -13.07 3.16
C ASN A 86 -5.01 -11.64 2.82
N LEU A 87 -5.91 -11.05 3.60
CA LEU A 87 -6.30 -9.65 3.40
C LEU A 87 -5.12 -8.71 3.64
N ILE A 88 -4.38 -8.93 4.71
CA ILE A 88 -3.19 -8.12 5.00
C ILE A 88 -2.14 -8.28 3.91
N ASN A 89 -1.95 -9.51 3.43
CA ASN A 89 -1.00 -9.76 2.35
C ASN A 89 -1.42 -9.06 1.06
N LEU A 90 -2.71 -9.10 0.73
CA LEU A 90 -3.23 -8.39 -0.43
C LEU A 90 -2.98 -6.89 -0.33
N LEU A 91 -3.30 -6.30 0.82
CA LEU A 91 -3.06 -4.89 1.05
C LEU A 91 -1.59 -4.54 0.89
N HIS A 92 -0.71 -5.35 1.44
CA HIS A 92 0.72 -5.12 1.34
C HIS A 92 1.18 -5.14 -0.12
N GLY A 93 0.62 -6.04 -0.93
CA GLY A 93 0.94 -6.11 -2.35
C GLY A 93 0.42 -4.92 -3.15
N LEU A 94 -0.72 -4.36 -2.75
CA LEU A 94 -1.30 -3.19 -3.41
C LEU A 94 -0.62 -1.89 -2.98
N LEU A 95 -0.10 -1.85 -1.76
CA LEU A 95 0.48 -0.64 -1.18
C LEU A 95 2.00 -0.62 -1.25
N GLN A 96 2.57 -1.28 -2.26
CA GLN A 96 4.00 -1.16 -2.52
C GLN A 96 4.32 0.21 -3.09
N LEU A 97 5.34 0.86 -2.56
CA LEU A 97 5.75 2.19 -3.06
C LEU A 97 6.33 2.09 -4.47
N ASN A 98 7.16 1.09 -4.71
CA ASN A 98 7.72 0.84 -6.03
C ASN A 98 6.64 0.26 -6.94
N PRO A 99 6.23 0.98 -7.99
CA PRO A 99 5.17 0.48 -8.86
C PRO A 99 5.48 -0.84 -9.54
N ASP A 100 6.77 -1.15 -9.74
CA ASP A 100 7.16 -2.44 -10.34
C ASP A 100 6.91 -3.61 -9.40
N MET A 101 6.86 -3.36 -8.10
CA MET A 101 6.61 -4.39 -7.09
C MET A 101 5.13 -4.47 -6.71
N ARG A 102 4.32 -3.53 -7.16
CA ARG A 102 2.90 -3.45 -6.82
C ARG A 102 2.12 -4.47 -7.64
N LEU A 103 1.13 -5.10 -7.01
CA LEU A 103 0.28 -6.05 -7.72
C LEU A 103 -0.44 -5.37 -8.88
N SER A 104 -0.49 -6.07 -10.02
CA SER A 104 -1.36 -5.68 -11.14
C SER A 104 -2.78 -6.13 -10.84
N ALA A 105 -3.76 -5.66 -11.62
CA ALA A 105 -5.15 -6.09 -11.46
C ALA A 105 -5.25 -7.60 -11.63
N LYS A 106 -4.56 -8.16 -12.63
CA LYS A 106 -4.59 -9.60 -12.87
C LYS A 106 -4.03 -10.37 -11.69
N GLN A 107 -2.87 -9.93 -11.17
CA GLN A 107 -2.26 -10.58 -10.01
C GLN A 107 -3.16 -10.49 -8.78
N ALA A 108 -3.78 -9.33 -8.56
CA ALA A 108 -4.68 -9.14 -7.42
C ALA A 108 -5.87 -10.06 -7.49
N LEU A 109 -6.45 -10.24 -8.69
CA LEU A 109 -7.60 -11.13 -8.86
C LEU A 109 -7.26 -12.59 -8.57
N HIS A 110 -6.00 -12.98 -8.74
CA HIS A 110 -5.54 -14.34 -8.45
C HIS A 110 -5.00 -14.48 -7.03
N HIS A 111 -5.08 -13.44 -6.22
CA HIS A 111 -4.60 -13.49 -4.85
C HIS A 111 -5.47 -14.44 -4.02
N PRO A 112 -4.88 -15.17 -3.06
CA PRO A 112 -5.63 -16.10 -2.19
C PRO A 112 -6.83 -15.49 -1.49
N TRP A 113 -6.82 -14.18 -1.22
CA TRP A 113 -7.96 -13.49 -0.61
C TRP A 113 -9.24 -13.68 -1.41
N PHE A 114 -9.11 -13.73 -2.75
CA PHE A 114 -10.26 -13.90 -3.63
C PHE A 114 -10.53 -15.35 -4.00
N ALA A 115 -9.68 -16.28 -3.59
CA ALA A 115 -9.82 -17.68 -4.01
C ALA A 115 -11.16 -18.27 -3.56
N GLU A 116 -11.63 -17.87 -2.39
CA GLU A 116 -12.92 -18.33 -1.87
C GLU A 116 -14.08 -17.99 -2.78
N TYR A 117 -14.03 -16.80 -3.38
CA TYR A 117 -15.12 -16.35 -4.25
C TYR A 117 -15.22 -17.17 -5.51
N TYR A 118 -14.08 -17.64 -6.02
CA TYR A 118 -14.06 -18.43 -7.24
C TYR A 118 -14.37 -19.90 -7.00
N GLN A 119 -14.24 -20.34 -5.76
CA GLN A 119 -14.55 -21.71 -5.37
C GLN A 119 -16.01 -21.90 -4.97
N HIS A 120 -16.72 -20.82 -4.73
CA HIS A 120 -18.13 -20.85 -4.32
C HIS A 120 -18.97 -20.09 -5.33
N PRO A 121 -19.30 -20.71 -6.46
CA PRO A 121 -20.10 -20.07 -7.50
C PRO A 121 -21.52 -19.71 -7.05
#